data_0daed2faf40b26458fa2e3954bc52f50
#
_entry.id   0daed2faf40b26458fa2e3954bc52f50
#
_cell.length_a   1.000
_cell.length_b   1.000
_cell.length_c   1.000
_cell.angle_alpha   90.00
_cell.angle_beta   90.00
_cell.angle_gamma   90.00
#
_symmetry.space_group_name_H-M   'P 1'
#
loop_
_entity.id
_entity.type
_entity.pdbx_description
1 polymer ?
#
loop_
_entity_poly.entity_id
_entity_poly.type
_entity_poly.pdbx_seq_one_letter_code
_entity_poly.pdbx_strand_id
1 'polypeptide(L)'
;MENDIVGEIEISSGSRVEKVFVPVFNPSTPSVESLKGIYVEDNGCVSINAGKFHRKQENADIKIRTIKGLGYENDCVQLGEATKPSQNMWFTDKTPKAEYDFYTFNAGNVTVYAYALPLFPVDSKHDTRYGIMIDDGMVQWMTTNAKEYSSQWRLNVFRNSAVSVINMNIDKPGKHTLKLICSDPGTIIQKVVLDFGGMKRSYLGPDVTNVK
;
A
#
# COMPACT_ATOMS: atom_id res chain seq x y z
N MET A 1 15.47 0.53 24.65
CA MET A 1 16.43 0.83 23.58
C MET A 1 17.11 -0.48 23.28
N GLU A 2 16.66 -1.16 22.23
CA GLU A 2 17.33 -2.35 21.72
C GLU A 2 18.64 -1.88 21.09
N ASN A 3 19.72 -2.58 21.40
CA ASN A 3 21.06 -2.24 20.90
C ASN A 3 21.06 -2.48 19.38
N ASP A 4 21.25 -1.42 18.62
CA ASP A 4 21.59 -1.53 17.21
C ASP A 4 22.85 -2.38 17.08
N ILE A 5 22.70 -3.57 16.52
CA ILE A 5 23.83 -4.44 16.22
C ILE A 5 24.49 -3.87 14.97
N VAL A 6 25.76 -3.49 15.10
CA VAL A 6 26.55 -3.04 13.95
C VAL A 6 27.39 -4.22 13.47
N GLY A 7 27.10 -4.71 12.26
CA GLY A 7 27.96 -5.67 11.56
C GLY A 7 29.18 -4.96 11.00
N GLU A 8 30.31 -5.64 10.95
CA GLU A 8 31.57 -5.18 10.36
C GLU A 8 31.93 -6.06 9.18
N ILE A 9 32.18 -5.44 8.02
CA ILE A 9 32.73 -6.11 6.83
C ILE A 9 34.13 -5.57 6.62
N GLU A 10 35.13 -6.43 6.67
CA GLU A 10 36.52 -6.09 6.38
C GLU A 10 36.84 -6.43 4.92
N ILE A 11 37.33 -5.44 4.18
CA ILE A 11 37.77 -5.60 2.79
C ILE A 11 39.28 -5.37 2.78
N SER A 12 40.08 -6.38 2.43
CA SER A 12 41.54 -6.29 2.39
C SER A 12 42.11 -6.50 0.98
N SER A 13 43.10 -5.71 0.64
CA SER A 13 43.88 -5.87 -0.59
C SER A 13 45.34 -5.52 -0.32
N GLY A 14 46.20 -6.53 -0.27
CA GLY A 14 47.62 -6.39 0.16
C GLY A 14 47.70 -5.86 1.58
N SER A 15 48.37 -4.73 1.79
CA SER A 15 48.50 -4.09 3.10
C SER A 15 47.39 -3.13 3.46
N ARG A 16 46.45 -2.91 2.54
CA ARG A 16 45.33 -2.00 2.75
C ARG A 16 44.11 -2.74 3.27
N VAL A 17 43.55 -2.25 4.37
CA VAL A 17 42.35 -2.79 5.00
C VAL A 17 41.35 -1.66 5.15
N GLU A 18 40.14 -1.85 4.65
CA GLU A 18 38.99 -0.94 4.83
C GLU A 18 37.89 -1.67 5.58
N LYS A 19 37.29 -0.99 6.55
CA LYS A 19 36.16 -1.52 7.34
C LYS A 19 34.89 -0.79 6.99
N VAL A 20 33.87 -1.56 6.63
CA VAL A 20 32.52 -1.07 6.38
C VAL A 20 31.60 -1.50 7.52
N PHE A 21 31.04 -0.54 8.23
CA PHE A 21 30.09 -0.80 9.30
C PHE A 21 28.67 -0.83 8.71
N VAL A 22 27.97 -1.95 8.95
CA VAL A 22 26.63 -2.18 8.46
C VAL A 22 25.69 -2.20 9.65
N PRO A 23 24.82 -1.20 9.83
CA PRO A 23 23.78 -1.24 10.86
C PRO A 23 22.81 -2.38 10.52
N VAL A 24 22.57 -3.28 11.47
CA VAL A 24 21.66 -4.41 11.34
C VAL A 24 20.47 -4.19 12.25
N PHE A 25 19.32 -3.96 11.66
CA PHE A 25 18.05 -3.93 12.38
C PHE A 25 17.55 -5.37 12.51
N ASN A 26 17.62 -5.92 13.71
CA ASN A 26 17.16 -7.28 14.00
C ASN A 26 16.47 -7.33 15.37
N PRO A 27 15.25 -6.82 15.47
CA PRO A 27 14.51 -6.79 16.72
C PRO A 27 14.20 -8.22 17.21
N SER A 28 14.37 -8.46 18.51
CA SER A 28 14.02 -9.75 19.13
C SER A 28 12.51 -9.95 19.28
N THR A 29 11.76 -8.86 19.26
CA THR A 29 10.30 -8.83 19.37
C THR A 29 9.71 -7.83 18.37
N PRO A 30 8.62 -8.16 17.68
CA PRO A 30 7.89 -9.44 17.73
C PRO A 30 8.68 -10.58 17.07
N SER A 31 8.38 -11.84 17.44
CA SER A 31 9.00 -12.98 16.79
C SER A 31 8.58 -13.10 15.33
N VAL A 32 9.44 -13.62 14.46
CA VAL A 32 9.16 -13.85 13.03
C VAL A 32 7.87 -14.67 12.85
N GLU A 33 7.64 -15.68 13.70
CA GLU A 33 6.43 -16.50 13.62
C GLU A 33 5.15 -15.70 13.86
N SER A 34 5.19 -14.69 14.73
CA SER A 34 4.03 -13.81 15.00
C SER A 34 3.72 -12.84 13.88
N LEU A 35 4.65 -12.64 12.94
CA LEU A 35 4.55 -11.77 11.77
C LEU A 35 4.25 -12.53 10.48
N LYS A 36 4.22 -13.86 10.55
CA LYS A 36 3.98 -14.68 9.37
C LYS A 36 2.62 -14.40 8.74
N GLY A 37 2.63 -14.22 7.42
CA GLY A 37 1.41 -14.00 6.63
C GLY A 37 0.87 -12.58 6.68
N ILE A 38 1.57 -11.63 7.32
CA ILE A 38 1.23 -10.19 7.27
C ILE A 38 2.33 -9.40 6.57
N TYR A 39 2.04 -8.17 6.20
CA TYR A 39 3.03 -7.24 5.65
C TYR A 39 3.83 -6.64 6.79
N VAL A 40 5.15 -6.55 6.66
CA VAL A 40 6.03 -6.06 7.72
C VAL A 40 6.87 -4.92 7.20
N GLU A 41 7.05 -3.90 8.01
CA GLU A 41 7.92 -2.79 7.67
C GLU A 41 9.35 -3.29 7.42
N ASP A 42 9.89 -2.92 6.28
CA ASP A 42 11.28 -3.13 5.89
C ASP A 42 11.90 -1.81 5.43
N ASN A 43 13.04 -1.45 6.02
CA ASN A 43 13.75 -0.21 5.70
C ASN A 43 12.86 1.06 5.72
N GLY A 44 11.96 1.18 6.69
CA GLY A 44 11.06 2.33 6.82
C GLY A 44 9.91 2.34 5.82
N CYS A 45 9.59 1.21 5.18
CA CYS A 45 8.48 1.08 4.26
C CYS A 45 7.66 -0.19 4.52
N VAL A 46 6.33 -0.10 4.32
CA VAL A 46 5.46 -1.27 4.16
C VAL A 46 4.90 -1.26 2.75
N SER A 47 5.19 -2.28 1.96
CA SER A 47 4.69 -2.41 0.58
C SER A 47 3.71 -3.57 0.48
N ILE A 48 2.47 -3.27 0.11
CA ILE A 48 1.33 -4.17 0.14
C ILE A 48 0.90 -4.50 -1.30
N ASN A 49 0.88 -5.78 -1.67
CA ASN A 49 0.21 -6.23 -2.88
C ASN A 49 -1.31 -6.15 -2.68
N ALA A 50 -1.97 -5.25 -3.40
CA ALA A 50 -3.39 -5.01 -3.20
C ALA A 50 -4.29 -6.20 -3.61
N GLY A 51 -3.82 -7.08 -4.50
CA GLY A 51 -4.53 -8.30 -4.87
C GLY A 51 -4.55 -9.38 -3.78
N LYS A 52 -3.72 -9.25 -2.73
CA LYS A 52 -3.56 -10.23 -1.64
C LYS A 52 -4.07 -9.68 -0.32
N PHE A 53 -5.36 -9.41 -0.25
CA PHE A 53 -6.01 -8.97 0.99
C PHE A 53 -6.24 -10.15 1.95
N HIS A 54 -6.23 -9.86 3.25
CA HIS A 54 -6.46 -10.85 4.31
C HIS A 54 -7.95 -11.09 4.53
N ARG A 55 -8.73 -10.02 4.46
CA ARG A 55 -10.19 -10.04 4.68
C ARG A 55 -10.88 -9.10 3.71
N LYS A 56 -12.15 -9.34 3.49
CA LYS A 56 -13.02 -8.44 2.72
C LYS A 56 -14.41 -8.34 3.34
N GLN A 57 -15.02 -7.19 3.17
CA GLN A 57 -16.42 -6.94 3.41
C GLN A 57 -17.10 -6.65 2.08
N GLU A 58 -18.20 -7.32 1.83
CA GLU A 58 -19.01 -7.15 0.61
C GLU A 58 -20.46 -6.83 0.99
N ASN A 59 -21.22 -6.29 0.04
CA ASN A 59 -22.67 -6.18 0.14
C ASN A 59 -23.35 -6.88 -1.04
N ALA A 60 -24.65 -6.69 -1.21
CA ALA A 60 -25.42 -7.35 -2.28
C ALA A 60 -24.89 -6.96 -3.68
N ASP A 61 -24.55 -5.67 -3.87
CA ASP A 61 -24.19 -5.11 -5.16
C ASP A 61 -22.68 -5.13 -5.42
N ILE A 62 -21.87 -4.96 -4.39
CA ILE A 62 -20.42 -4.77 -4.52
C ILE A 62 -19.66 -6.00 -4.07
N LYS A 63 -18.88 -6.56 -4.99
CA LYS A 63 -17.98 -7.70 -4.76
C LYS A 63 -16.53 -7.25 -4.88
N ILE A 64 -15.69 -7.70 -3.96
CA ILE A 64 -14.26 -7.43 -3.94
C ILE A 64 -13.53 -8.64 -4.51
N ARG A 65 -12.77 -8.45 -5.59
CA ARG A 65 -12.14 -9.56 -6.34
C ARG A 65 -10.65 -9.30 -6.55
N THR A 66 -9.86 -10.35 -6.57
CA THR A 66 -8.50 -10.35 -7.09
C THR A 66 -8.53 -10.59 -8.59
N ILE A 67 -7.91 -9.70 -9.37
CA ILE A 67 -7.66 -9.91 -10.80
C ILE A 67 -6.22 -10.38 -10.92
N LYS A 68 -6.05 -11.63 -11.37
CA LYS A 68 -4.74 -12.26 -11.57
C LYS A 68 -4.13 -11.87 -12.92
N GLY A 69 -2.79 -11.81 -12.98
CA GLY A 69 -2.05 -11.49 -14.18
C GLY A 69 -2.10 -10.01 -14.58
N LEU A 70 -2.49 -9.13 -13.66
CA LEU A 70 -2.64 -7.70 -13.90
C LEU A 70 -1.81 -6.90 -12.89
N GLY A 71 -1.22 -5.78 -13.35
CA GLY A 71 -0.45 -4.85 -12.52
C GLY A 71 0.96 -5.28 -12.22
N TYR A 72 1.65 -4.49 -11.40
CA TYR A 72 3.08 -4.62 -11.11
C TYR A 72 3.44 -5.92 -10.37
N GLU A 73 2.52 -6.41 -9.54
CA GLU A 73 2.71 -7.60 -8.69
C GLU A 73 1.95 -8.82 -9.20
N ASN A 74 1.48 -8.80 -10.46
CA ASN A 74 0.65 -9.83 -11.11
C ASN A 74 -0.70 -10.10 -10.43
N ASP A 75 -1.08 -9.33 -9.41
CA ASP A 75 -2.37 -9.41 -8.75
C ASP A 75 -2.85 -7.99 -8.41
N CYS A 76 -4.10 -7.67 -8.72
CA CYS A 76 -4.74 -6.41 -8.35
C CYS A 76 -6.03 -6.67 -7.58
N VAL A 77 -6.44 -5.73 -6.73
CA VAL A 77 -7.80 -5.75 -6.17
C VAL A 77 -8.73 -4.90 -7.03
N GLN A 78 -9.86 -5.45 -7.40
CA GLN A 78 -10.98 -4.72 -7.98
C GLN A 78 -12.02 -4.44 -6.89
N LEU A 79 -12.33 -3.17 -6.70
CA LEU A 79 -13.35 -2.70 -5.77
C LEU A 79 -14.70 -2.58 -6.50
N GLY A 80 -15.45 -3.66 -6.53
CA GLY A 80 -16.73 -3.74 -7.21
C GLY A 80 -16.65 -3.84 -8.75
N GLU A 81 -17.76 -4.10 -9.37
CA GLU A 81 -17.91 -4.11 -10.83
C GLU A 81 -18.30 -2.73 -11.34
N ALA A 82 -17.66 -2.26 -12.41
CA ALA A 82 -17.83 -0.90 -12.95
C ALA A 82 -19.28 -0.54 -13.36
N THR A 83 -20.12 -1.53 -13.57
CA THR A 83 -21.55 -1.35 -13.92
C THR A 83 -22.48 -1.17 -12.72
N LYS A 84 -21.96 -1.27 -11.51
CA LYS A 84 -22.73 -1.12 -10.27
C LYS A 84 -22.79 0.34 -9.83
N PRO A 85 -23.87 0.75 -9.12
CA PRO A 85 -23.99 2.13 -8.64
C PRO A 85 -22.86 2.52 -7.67
N SER A 86 -22.46 3.80 -7.74
CA SER A 86 -21.55 4.38 -6.75
C SER A 86 -22.11 4.24 -5.34
N GLN A 87 -21.22 3.96 -4.40
CA GLN A 87 -21.53 3.87 -2.98
C GLN A 87 -21.40 5.26 -2.34
N ASN A 88 -22.13 5.47 -1.27
CA ASN A 88 -21.98 6.70 -0.49
C ASN A 88 -20.58 6.82 0.10
N MET A 89 -20.06 8.04 0.21
CA MET A 89 -18.78 8.33 0.86
C MET A 89 -18.90 8.32 2.40
N TRP A 90 -19.92 7.73 2.96
CA TRP A 90 -20.07 7.49 4.40
C TRP A 90 -19.55 6.10 4.73
N PHE A 91 -18.53 6.06 5.56
CA PHE A 91 -17.97 4.79 6.05
C PHE A 91 -18.83 4.23 7.16
N THR A 92 -19.15 2.95 7.06
CA THR A 92 -19.74 2.12 8.12
C THR A 92 -19.04 0.77 8.10
N ASP A 93 -19.23 -0.04 9.14
CA ASP A 93 -18.67 -1.40 9.19
C ASP A 93 -19.13 -2.27 8.02
N LYS A 94 -20.31 -1.98 7.47
CA LYS A 94 -20.90 -2.69 6.32
C LYS A 94 -20.43 -2.17 4.96
N THR A 95 -19.64 -1.10 4.92
CA THR A 95 -19.12 -0.55 3.67
C THR A 95 -18.16 -1.55 3.01
N PRO A 96 -18.34 -1.86 1.69
CA PRO A 96 -17.48 -2.79 0.99
C PRO A 96 -16.02 -2.35 0.99
N LYS A 97 -15.13 -3.25 1.40
CA LYS A 97 -13.69 -2.97 1.57
C LYS A 97 -12.84 -4.22 1.48
N ALA A 98 -11.58 -4.05 1.14
CA ALA A 98 -10.52 -5.03 1.33
C ALA A 98 -9.63 -4.61 2.51
N GLU A 99 -9.17 -5.56 3.31
CA GLU A 99 -8.38 -5.30 4.52
C GLU A 99 -7.06 -6.05 4.48
N TYR A 100 -6.00 -5.35 4.91
CA TYR A 100 -4.61 -5.80 4.87
C TYR A 100 -3.98 -5.61 6.25
N ASP A 101 -3.57 -6.69 6.90
CA ASP A 101 -2.86 -6.63 8.16
C ASP A 101 -1.38 -6.35 7.91
N PHE A 102 -0.84 -5.42 8.67
CA PHE A 102 0.56 -5.07 8.58
C PHE A 102 1.16 -4.76 9.97
N TYR A 103 2.47 -4.79 10.04
CA TYR A 103 3.22 -4.46 11.25
C TYR A 103 4.22 -3.33 10.95
N THR A 104 4.30 -2.35 11.84
CA THR A 104 5.29 -1.28 11.78
C THR A 104 6.18 -1.26 13.00
N PHE A 105 7.46 -0.96 12.80
CA PHE A 105 8.42 -0.64 13.84
C PHE A 105 8.46 0.85 14.12
N ASN A 106 8.06 1.65 13.15
CA ASN A 106 7.95 3.10 13.24
C ASN A 106 6.53 3.56 13.52
N ALA A 107 6.41 4.79 14.02
CA ALA A 107 5.17 5.50 14.26
C ALA A 107 5.30 6.97 13.82
N GLY A 108 4.19 7.70 13.84
CA GLY A 108 4.13 9.10 13.45
C GLY A 108 3.60 9.30 12.04
N ASN A 109 4.06 10.34 11.38
CA ASN A 109 3.63 10.67 10.03
C ASN A 109 4.12 9.62 9.02
N VAL A 110 3.20 9.14 8.21
CA VAL A 110 3.46 8.19 7.13
C VAL A 110 2.89 8.72 5.82
N THR A 111 3.70 8.70 4.76
CA THR A 111 3.21 9.02 3.41
C THR A 111 2.71 7.75 2.75
N VAL A 112 1.44 7.74 2.36
CA VAL A 112 0.79 6.59 1.72
C VAL A 112 0.69 6.83 0.22
N TYR A 113 1.25 5.91 -0.56
CA TYR A 113 1.18 5.89 -2.02
C TYR A 113 0.25 4.76 -2.45
N ALA A 114 -0.84 5.08 -3.12
CA ALA A 114 -1.72 4.08 -3.71
C ALA A 114 -1.55 4.07 -5.23
N TYR A 115 -1.14 2.93 -5.76
CA TYR A 115 -0.94 2.69 -7.19
C TYR A 115 -2.19 2.02 -7.74
N ALA A 116 -2.98 2.75 -8.52
CA ALA A 116 -4.17 2.24 -9.18
C ALA A 116 -3.97 2.17 -10.69
N LEU A 117 -4.76 1.37 -11.39
CA LEU A 117 -4.80 1.46 -12.85
C LEU A 117 -5.40 2.81 -13.25
N PRO A 118 -4.88 3.43 -14.33
CA PRO A 118 -5.45 4.66 -14.87
C PRO A 118 -6.77 4.31 -15.58
N LEU A 119 -7.89 4.54 -14.90
CA LEU A 119 -9.23 4.25 -15.39
C LEU A 119 -10.00 5.55 -15.64
N PHE A 120 -10.94 5.49 -16.56
CA PHE A 120 -11.95 6.50 -16.74
C PHE A 120 -13.27 6.08 -16.13
N PRO A 121 -14.08 7.02 -15.64
CA PRO A 121 -15.46 6.75 -15.26
C PRO A 121 -16.23 6.11 -16.41
N VAL A 122 -17.07 5.13 -16.13
CA VAL A 122 -17.91 4.47 -17.15
C VAL A 122 -19.04 5.37 -17.64
N ASP A 123 -19.45 6.33 -16.83
CA ASP A 123 -20.46 7.34 -17.14
C ASP A 123 -20.27 8.60 -16.28
N SER A 124 -21.13 9.60 -16.46
CA SER A 124 -21.07 10.88 -15.73
C SER A 124 -21.47 10.79 -14.25
N LYS A 125 -21.96 9.65 -13.77
CA LYS A 125 -22.37 9.43 -12.37
C LYS A 125 -21.27 8.80 -11.52
N HIS A 126 -20.21 8.28 -12.15
CA HIS A 126 -19.06 7.65 -11.51
C HIS A 126 -17.83 8.56 -11.59
N ASP A 127 -16.91 8.45 -10.65
CA ASP A 127 -15.67 9.24 -10.62
C ASP A 127 -14.43 8.45 -10.18
N THR A 128 -14.43 7.14 -10.26
CA THR A 128 -13.29 6.29 -9.88
C THR A 128 -12.72 6.57 -8.47
N ARG A 129 -13.59 6.92 -7.52
CA ARG A 129 -13.22 7.22 -6.13
C ARG A 129 -13.07 5.95 -5.31
N TYR A 130 -12.15 6.01 -4.37
CA TYR A 130 -11.95 4.98 -3.35
C TYR A 130 -11.47 5.62 -2.05
N GLY A 131 -11.63 4.91 -0.93
CA GLY A 131 -11.15 5.36 0.37
C GLY A 131 -9.93 4.56 0.83
N ILE A 132 -9.04 5.23 1.57
CA ILE A 132 -7.96 4.61 2.32
C ILE A 132 -8.16 4.94 3.79
N MET A 133 -8.02 3.94 4.66
CA MET A 133 -8.15 4.09 6.10
C MET A 133 -7.16 3.16 6.80
N ILE A 134 -6.55 3.62 7.87
CA ILE A 134 -5.72 2.80 8.76
C ILE A 134 -6.48 2.65 10.07
N ASP A 135 -6.61 1.42 10.52
CA ASP A 135 -7.38 1.02 11.72
C ASP A 135 -8.80 1.59 11.69
N ASP A 136 -9.18 2.34 12.72
CA ASP A 136 -10.46 3.02 12.85
C ASP A 136 -10.32 4.54 12.74
N GLY A 137 -9.28 4.99 12.03
CA GLY A 137 -9.02 6.41 11.76
C GLY A 137 -9.99 7.01 10.74
N MET A 138 -9.72 8.23 10.30
CA MET A 138 -10.52 8.89 9.27
C MET A 138 -10.25 8.32 7.88
N VAL A 139 -11.31 8.10 7.11
CA VAL A 139 -11.19 7.72 5.69
C VAL A 139 -10.65 8.90 4.90
N GLN A 140 -9.58 8.65 4.13
CA GLN A 140 -9.07 9.56 3.12
C GLN A 140 -9.61 9.15 1.76
N TRP A 141 -10.43 10.02 1.15
CA TRP A 141 -11.04 9.76 -0.14
C TRP A 141 -10.14 10.23 -1.28
N MET A 142 -9.89 9.33 -2.22
CA MET A 142 -9.01 9.54 -3.36
C MET A 142 -9.76 9.29 -4.66
N THR A 143 -9.21 9.76 -5.78
CA THR A 143 -9.69 9.44 -7.13
C THR A 143 -8.53 9.09 -8.04
N THR A 144 -8.75 8.18 -8.97
CA THR A 144 -7.79 7.88 -10.05
C THR A 144 -8.02 8.77 -11.28
N ASN A 145 -9.14 9.52 -11.29
CA ASN A 145 -9.52 10.35 -12.41
C ASN A 145 -8.56 11.54 -12.58
N ALA A 146 -8.14 11.78 -13.81
CA ALA A 146 -7.34 12.93 -14.19
C ALA A 146 -7.92 13.53 -15.47
N LYS A 147 -7.98 14.89 -15.52
CA LYS A 147 -8.47 15.60 -16.70
C LYS A 147 -7.67 15.16 -17.93
N GLU A 148 -8.36 14.73 -18.96
CA GLU A 148 -7.78 14.28 -20.23
C GLU A 148 -6.80 15.32 -20.81
N TYR A 149 -5.69 14.85 -21.34
CA TYR A 149 -4.55 15.64 -21.83
C TYR A 149 -3.83 16.54 -20.81
N SER A 150 -4.20 16.49 -19.53
CA SER A 150 -3.43 17.15 -18.48
C SER A 150 -2.06 16.49 -18.28
N SER A 151 -1.14 17.18 -17.60
CA SER A 151 0.17 16.60 -17.25
C SER A 151 0.02 15.35 -16.37
N GLN A 152 -0.95 15.36 -15.45
CA GLN A 152 -1.23 14.21 -14.59
C GLN A 152 -1.76 13.02 -15.40
N TRP A 153 -2.70 13.27 -16.34
CA TRP A 153 -3.21 12.22 -17.23
C TRP A 153 -2.09 11.57 -18.04
N ARG A 154 -1.24 12.39 -18.69
CA ARG A 154 -0.08 11.88 -19.45
C ARG A 154 0.86 11.05 -18.59
N LEU A 155 1.15 11.52 -17.39
CA LEU A 155 2.00 10.81 -16.44
C LEU A 155 1.40 9.47 -16.02
N ASN A 156 0.09 9.41 -15.78
CA ASN A 156 -0.61 8.17 -15.46
C ASN A 156 -0.55 7.16 -16.61
N VAL A 157 -0.74 7.63 -17.86
CA VAL A 157 -0.64 6.79 -19.06
C VAL A 157 0.78 6.24 -19.23
N PHE A 158 1.81 7.10 -19.15
CA PHE A 158 3.21 6.68 -19.30
C PHE A 158 3.65 5.67 -18.23
N ARG A 159 3.17 5.81 -17.00
CA ARG A 159 3.45 4.89 -15.90
C ARG A 159 2.56 3.65 -15.88
N ASN A 160 1.51 3.64 -16.68
CA ASN A 160 0.42 2.67 -16.57
C ASN A 160 -0.11 2.58 -15.12
N SER A 161 -0.11 3.71 -14.42
CA SER A 161 -0.53 3.80 -13.02
C SER A 161 -0.95 5.22 -12.65
N ALA A 162 -2.12 5.34 -12.02
CA ALA A 162 -2.56 6.55 -11.34
C ALA A 162 -2.09 6.44 -9.88
N VAL A 163 -1.14 7.30 -9.48
CA VAL A 163 -0.58 7.26 -8.12
C VAL A 163 -1.19 8.38 -7.30
N SER A 164 -1.95 8.00 -6.28
CA SER A 164 -2.45 8.91 -5.26
C SER A 164 -1.47 8.96 -4.08
N VAL A 165 -1.24 10.15 -3.54
CA VAL A 165 -0.30 10.37 -2.42
C VAL A 165 -1.04 11.13 -1.32
N ILE A 166 -1.02 10.59 -0.10
CA ILE A 166 -1.63 11.20 1.08
C ILE A 166 -0.71 11.05 2.30
N ASN A 167 -0.85 11.96 3.25
CA ASN A 167 -0.20 11.85 4.55
C ASN A 167 -1.22 11.35 5.57
N MET A 168 -0.82 10.35 6.33
CA MET A 168 -1.60 9.78 7.43
C MET A 168 -0.74 9.72 8.69
N ASN A 169 -1.31 9.30 9.81
CA ASN A 169 -0.59 9.11 11.05
C ASN A 169 -0.82 7.71 11.60
N ILE A 170 0.23 7.12 12.13
CA ILE A 170 0.18 5.87 12.91
C ILE A 170 0.68 6.20 14.32
N ASP A 171 -0.20 6.07 15.30
CA ASP A 171 0.07 6.59 16.66
C ASP A 171 1.15 5.83 17.41
N LYS A 172 1.34 4.54 17.12
CA LYS A 172 2.31 3.68 17.80
C LYS A 172 2.81 2.57 16.87
N PRO A 173 4.02 2.03 17.09
CA PRO A 173 4.46 0.80 16.43
C PRO A 173 3.55 -0.38 16.80
N GLY A 174 3.46 -1.36 15.91
CA GLY A 174 2.68 -2.56 16.18
C GLY A 174 1.89 -3.07 14.99
N LYS A 175 0.90 -3.91 15.27
CA LYS A 175 -0.02 -4.45 14.27
C LYS A 175 -1.11 -3.43 13.96
N HIS A 176 -1.36 -3.25 12.68
CA HIS A 176 -2.35 -2.34 12.11
C HIS A 176 -3.13 -3.00 10.98
N THR A 177 -4.22 -2.38 10.55
CA THR A 177 -5.01 -2.82 9.39
C THR A 177 -5.21 -1.65 8.44
N LEU A 178 -4.74 -1.80 7.20
CA LEU A 178 -5.09 -0.91 6.09
C LEU A 178 -6.41 -1.37 5.47
N LYS A 179 -7.30 -0.44 5.16
CA LYS A 179 -8.59 -0.70 4.51
C LYS A 179 -8.66 0.07 3.19
N LEU A 180 -8.91 -0.64 2.08
CA LEU A 180 -9.26 -0.06 0.79
C LEU A 180 -10.77 -0.14 0.62
N ILE A 181 -11.43 1.01 0.57
CA ILE A 181 -12.88 1.16 0.65
C ILE A 181 -13.44 1.49 -0.72
N CYS A 182 -14.48 0.78 -1.15
CA CYS A 182 -15.18 1.03 -2.40
C CYS A 182 -16.10 2.25 -2.26
N SER A 183 -15.90 3.26 -3.13
CA SER A 183 -16.88 4.34 -3.37
C SER A 183 -17.42 4.23 -4.78
N ASP A 184 -16.58 4.36 -5.80
CA ASP A 184 -17.00 4.13 -7.18
C ASP A 184 -16.55 2.73 -7.62
N PRO A 185 -17.50 1.82 -7.90
CA PRO A 185 -17.16 0.47 -8.31
C PRO A 185 -16.38 0.43 -9.62
N GLY A 186 -15.49 -0.56 -9.74
CA GLY A 186 -14.62 -0.73 -10.90
C GLY A 186 -13.21 -0.20 -10.70
N THR A 187 -12.94 0.55 -9.62
CA THR A 187 -11.58 0.99 -9.29
C THR A 187 -10.68 -0.22 -9.03
N ILE A 188 -9.50 -0.23 -9.66
CA ILE A 188 -8.53 -1.32 -9.57
C ILE A 188 -7.24 -0.79 -8.97
N ILE A 189 -6.83 -1.37 -7.83
CA ILE A 189 -5.62 -0.98 -7.10
C ILE A 189 -4.60 -2.11 -7.18
N GLN A 190 -3.36 -1.74 -7.51
CA GLN A 190 -2.24 -2.67 -7.72
C GLN A 190 -1.42 -2.86 -6.45
N LYS A 191 -1.05 -1.75 -5.83
CA LYS A 191 -0.11 -1.70 -4.70
C LYS A 191 -0.43 -0.52 -3.79
N VAL A 192 -0.19 -0.69 -2.50
CA VAL A 192 -0.16 0.42 -1.53
C VAL A 192 1.17 0.39 -0.80
N VAL A 193 1.80 1.55 -0.67
CA VAL A 193 3.06 1.70 0.06
C VAL A 193 2.86 2.71 1.17
N LEU A 194 3.22 2.32 2.39
CA LEU A 194 3.32 3.21 3.54
C LEU A 194 4.81 3.54 3.75
N ASP A 195 5.17 4.80 3.63
CA ASP A 195 6.56 5.26 3.68
C ASP A 195 6.78 6.15 4.91
N PHE A 196 7.61 5.69 5.82
CA PHE A 196 8.11 6.42 6.99
C PHE A 196 9.41 7.21 6.70
N GLY A 197 9.79 7.32 5.41
CA GLY A 197 10.97 8.04 4.95
C GLY A 197 12.08 7.14 4.41
N GLY A 198 11.84 5.83 4.29
CA GLY A 198 12.81 4.86 3.77
C GLY A 198 12.64 4.52 2.28
N MET A 199 11.56 4.97 1.64
CA MET A 199 11.27 4.60 0.26
C MET A 199 12.28 5.17 -0.73
N LYS A 200 12.97 4.28 -1.43
CA LYS A 200 13.75 4.65 -2.61
C LYS A 200 12.83 4.78 -3.81
N ARG A 201 12.86 5.95 -4.46
CA ARG A 201 12.03 6.22 -5.64
C ARG A 201 12.42 5.28 -6.77
N SER A 202 11.45 4.53 -7.29
CA SER A 202 11.58 3.68 -8.47
C SER A 202 10.29 3.71 -9.28
N TYR A 203 10.32 3.20 -10.51
CA TYR A 203 9.16 3.15 -11.38
C TYR A 203 8.05 2.25 -10.81
N LEU A 204 8.42 1.10 -10.24
CA LEU A 204 7.49 0.10 -9.72
C LEU A 204 7.19 0.25 -8.22
N GLY A 205 7.85 1.19 -7.53
CA GLY A 205 7.84 1.27 -6.08
C GLY A 205 8.68 0.15 -5.43
N PRO A 206 8.72 0.06 -4.09
CA PRO A 206 9.44 -0.98 -3.37
C PRO A 206 8.79 -2.36 -3.57
N ASP A 207 9.60 -3.41 -3.44
CA ASP A 207 9.12 -4.78 -3.43
C ASP A 207 8.15 -5.03 -2.27
N VAL A 208 7.29 -6.04 -2.41
CA VAL A 208 6.30 -6.39 -1.38
C VAL A 208 7.00 -6.88 -0.10
N THR A 209 6.65 -6.28 1.02
CA THR A 209 7.27 -6.53 2.34
C THR A 209 6.45 -7.52 3.16
N ASN A 210 6.45 -8.80 2.81
CA ASN A 210 5.77 -9.84 3.58
C ASN A 210 6.76 -10.85 4.15
N VAL A 211 6.50 -11.32 5.36
CA VAL A 211 7.21 -12.46 5.94
C VAL A 211 6.65 -13.73 5.30
N LYS A 212 7.54 -14.50 4.68
CA LYS A 212 7.23 -15.77 4.01
C LYS A 212 7.13 -16.92 5.01
#